data_891d8bddb70fe1c33f8f7440a441ff27
#
_entry.id   891d8bddb70fe1c33f8f7440a441ff27
#
_cell.length_a   1.000
_cell.length_b   1.000
_cell.length_c   1.000
_cell.angle_alpha   90.00
_cell.angle_beta   90.00
_cell.angle_gamma   90.00
#
_symmetry.space_group_name_H-M   'P 1'
#
loop_
_entity.id
_entity.type
_entity.pdbx_description
1 polymer ?
#
loop_
_entity_poly.entity_id
_entity_poly.type
_entity_poly.pdbx_seq_one_letter_code
_entity_poly.pdbx_strand_id
1 'polypeptide(L)'
;MDIDYTVKPSLGQRLKPVLKNWRLMAFLGFFILIFGSLGYTIFGEMLTGGIHKRGDISVVNLKALGQFPFDEQTGSLSDVPKDFRALDGKKVALQGYMFTTKSAAPEVSDCQLVWNVQKCCFGGPPLVQERVFLYAPADRKMSRYDQYTLVDITGTLRVKVVKNKEGIVTSLYEMVPDSVKPA
;
A
#
# COMPACT_ATOMS: atom_id res chain seq x y z
N MET A 1 -27.50 43.30 47.66
CA MET A 1 -26.39 42.94 46.79
C MET A 1 -26.76 41.56 46.20
N ASP A 2 -27.64 41.58 45.18
CA ASP A 2 -28.17 40.36 44.57
C ASP A 2 -27.21 39.88 43.49
N ILE A 3 -26.63 38.71 43.73
CA ILE A 3 -25.77 38.03 42.75
C ILE A 3 -26.70 37.19 41.84
N ASP A 4 -27.02 37.71 40.67
CA ASP A 4 -27.80 37.03 39.62
C ASP A 4 -26.94 35.91 39.01
N TYR A 5 -27.15 34.68 39.44
CA TYR A 5 -26.57 33.49 38.82
C TYR A 5 -27.34 33.18 37.52
N THR A 6 -26.93 33.79 36.42
CA THR A 6 -27.43 33.42 35.09
C THR A 6 -27.04 31.95 34.80
N VAL A 7 -28.04 31.07 34.96
CA VAL A 7 -27.93 29.64 34.64
C VAL A 7 -27.53 29.49 33.16
N LYS A 8 -26.31 29.03 32.90
CA LYS A 8 -25.86 28.75 31.52
C LYS A 8 -26.83 27.73 30.90
N PRO A 9 -27.43 28.02 29.74
CA PRO A 9 -28.34 27.08 29.08
C PRO A 9 -27.64 25.76 28.78
N SER A 10 -28.30 24.63 29.06
CA SER A 10 -27.79 23.31 28.80
C SER A 10 -27.52 23.09 27.31
N LEU A 11 -26.54 22.20 26.97
CA LEU A 11 -26.16 21.89 25.57
C LEU A 11 -27.37 21.56 24.68
N GLY A 12 -28.38 20.86 25.22
CA GLY A 12 -29.61 20.50 24.53
C GLY A 12 -30.51 21.70 24.19
N GLN A 13 -30.48 22.79 25.01
CA GLN A 13 -31.24 24.02 24.73
C GLN A 13 -30.56 24.86 23.62
N ARG A 14 -29.25 24.77 23.47
CA ARG A 14 -28.50 25.46 22.40
C ARG A 14 -28.64 24.77 21.06
N LEU A 15 -28.87 23.45 21.02
CA LEU A 15 -28.99 22.66 19.76
C LEU A 15 -30.39 22.76 19.15
N LYS A 16 -31.45 23.04 19.90
CA LYS A 16 -32.82 23.12 19.38
C LYS A 16 -33.02 24.08 18.20
N PRO A 17 -32.49 25.35 18.21
CA PRO A 17 -32.65 26.25 17.06
C PRO A 17 -31.86 25.83 15.83
N VAL A 18 -30.73 25.11 16.01
CA VAL A 18 -29.90 24.60 14.92
C VAL A 18 -30.61 23.46 14.19
N LEU A 19 -31.21 22.52 14.93
CA LEU A 19 -31.98 21.38 14.40
C LEU A 19 -33.27 21.82 13.66
N LYS A 20 -33.84 22.99 13.98
CA LYS A 20 -35.04 23.54 13.33
C LYS A 20 -34.73 24.17 11.96
N ASN A 21 -33.45 24.45 11.67
CA ASN A 21 -33.05 25.07 10.40
C ASN A 21 -32.73 23.98 9.36
N TRP A 22 -33.74 23.61 8.55
CA TRP A 22 -33.65 22.56 7.54
C TRP A 22 -32.48 22.75 6.55
N ARG A 23 -32.18 24.02 6.21
CA ARG A 23 -31.07 24.36 5.29
C ARG A 23 -29.71 24.01 5.92
N LEU A 24 -29.58 24.25 7.22
CA LEU A 24 -28.36 23.96 7.97
C LEU A 24 -28.18 22.45 8.16
N MET A 25 -29.27 21.71 8.36
CA MET A 25 -29.28 20.25 8.44
C MET A 25 -28.94 19.61 7.09
N ALA A 26 -29.49 20.15 5.98
CA ALA A 26 -29.15 19.69 4.64
C ALA A 26 -27.67 19.95 4.30
N PHE A 27 -27.14 21.10 4.69
CA PHE A 27 -25.73 21.44 4.50
C PHE A 27 -24.82 20.54 5.34
N LEU A 28 -25.17 20.30 6.60
CA LEU A 28 -24.42 19.39 7.49
C LEU A 28 -24.47 17.95 6.96
N GLY A 29 -25.63 17.48 6.51
CA GLY A 29 -25.81 16.16 5.89
C GLY A 29 -24.93 15.99 4.64
N PHE A 30 -24.89 17.01 3.78
CA PHE A 30 -24.03 17.02 2.60
C PHE A 30 -22.54 16.94 2.96
N PHE A 31 -22.12 17.72 3.98
CA PHE A 31 -20.74 17.65 4.48
C PHE A 31 -20.39 16.28 5.07
N ILE A 32 -21.27 15.69 5.89
CA ILE A 32 -21.07 14.37 6.46
C ILE A 32 -20.98 13.31 5.34
N LEU A 33 -21.79 13.44 4.28
CA LEU A 33 -21.79 12.50 3.16
C LEU A 33 -20.48 12.58 2.36
N ILE A 34 -19.99 13.78 2.07
CA ILE A 34 -18.73 13.97 1.33
C ILE A 34 -17.52 13.59 2.20
N PHE A 35 -17.40 14.17 3.38
CA PHE A 35 -16.23 13.93 4.23
C PHE A 35 -16.27 12.55 4.89
N GLY A 36 -17.47 12.00 5.15
CA GLY A 36 -17.64 10.65 5.64
C GLY A 36 -17.24 9.59 4.61
N SER A 37 -17.62 9.78 3.34
CA SER A 37 -17.20 8.85 2.27
C SER A 37 -15.69 8.93 2.00
N LEU A 38 -15.13 10.14 1.98
CA LEU A 38 -13.69 10.35 1.84
C LEU A 38 -12.91 9.76 3.03
N GLY A 39 -13.41 10.00 4.24
CA GLY A 39 -12.86 9.43 5.47
C GLY A 39 -12.90 7.89 5.47
N TYR A 40 -14.02 7.30 5.03
CA TYR A 40 -14.17 5.85 4.97
C TYR A 40 -13.14 5.20 4.03
N THR A 41 -12.88 5.79 2.86
CA THR A 41 -11.87 5.26 1.92
C THR A 41 -10.45 5.38 2.47
N ILE A 42 -10.09 6.54 3.05
CA ILE A 42 -8.75 6.77 3.60
C ILE A 42 -8.51 5.91 4.86
N PHE A 43 -9.47 5.87 5.79
CA PHE A 43 -9.37 5.05 7.00
C PHE A 43 -9.46 3.56 6.71
N GLY A 44 -10.22 3.14 5.69
CA GLY A 44 -10.31 1.75 5.26
C GLY A 44 -8.95 1.18 4.85
N GLU A 45 -8.20 1.89 4.03
CA GLU A 45 -6.83 1.49 3.65
C GLU A 45 -5.86 1.49 4.84
N MET A 46 -6.00 2.46 5.74
CA MET A 46 -5.15 2.56 6.94
C MET A 46 -5.41 1.42 7.94
N LEU A 47 -6.67 1.00 8.10
CA LEU A 47 -7.05 -0.09 9.00
C LEU A 47 -6.70 -1.48 8.45
N THR A 48 -6.73 -1.66 7.12
CA THR A 48 -6.42 -2.95 6.48
C THR A 48 -4.92 -3.13 6.21
N GLY A 49 -4.09 -2.11 6.50
CA GLY A 49 -2.65 -2.14 6.18
C GLY A 49 -2.38 -2.35 4.68
N GLY A 50 -3.36 -2.04 3.82
CA GLY A 50 -3.25 -2.25 2.37
C GLY A 50 -3.36 -3.72 1.93
N ILE A 51 -3.87 -4.62 2.78
CA ILE A 51 -4.07 -6.03 2.47
C ILE A 51 -5.56 -6.35 2.43
N HIS A 52 -6.04 -6.80 1.28
CA HIS A 52 -7.45 -7.21 1.09
C HIS A 52 -7.50 -8.67 0.64
N LYS A 53 -8.37 -9.48 1.25
CA LYS A 53 -8.58 -10.86 0.80
C LYS A 53 -9.62 -10.93 -0.31
N ARG A 54 -9.27 -11.59 -1.40
CA ARG A 54 -10.18 -11.92 -2.50
C ARG A 54 -10.14 -13.43 -2.75
N GLY A 55 -11.00 -14.18 -2.04
CA GLY A 55 -10.91 -15.64 -2.00
C GLY A 55 -9.61 -16.10 -1.35
N ASP A 56 -8.88 -16.98 -2.02
CA ASP A 56 -7.60 -17.50 -1.53
C ASP A 56 -6.40 -16.59 -1.83
N ILE A 57 -6.61 -15.49 -2.58
CA ILE A 57 -5.57 -14.55 -2.96
C ILE A 57 -5.63 -13.32 -2.08
N SER A 58 -4.51 -12.91 -1.53
CA SER A 58 -4.36 -11.64 -0.82
C SER A 58 -3.99 -10.55 -1.83
N VAL A 59 -4.88 -9.58 -2.05
CA VAL A 59 -4.56 -8.38 -2.83
C VAL A 59 -3.81 -7.42 -1.92
N VAL A 60 -2.59 -7.05 -2.30
CA VAL A 60 -1.70 -6.23 -1.48
C VAL A 60 -1.37 -4.95 -2.22
N ASN A 61 -1.56 -3.83 -1.54
CA ASN A 61 -1.15 -2.53 -2.05
C ASN A 61 0.39 -2.41 -1.94
N LEU A 62 1.08 -2.37 -3.09
CA LEU A 62 2.55 -2.33 -3.15
C LEU A 62 3.13 -1.09 -2.48
N LYS A 63 2.42 0.05 -2.51
CA LYS A 63 2.83 1.26 -1.79
C LYS A 63 2.78 1.04 -0.27
N ALA A 64 1.71 0.42 0.24
CA ALA A 64 1.57 0.12 1.67
C ALA A 64 2.63 -0.87 2.15
N LEU A 65 3.00 -1.85 1.30
CA LEU A 65 4.03 -2.85 1.58
C LEU A 65 5.39 -2.21 1.92
N GLY A 66 5.68 -1.01 1.39
CA GLY A 66 6.92 -0.27 1.65
C GLY A 66 6.82 0.84 2.69
N GLN A 67 5.63 1.08 3.29
CA GLN A 67 5.40 2.21 4.21
C GLN A 67 5.76 1.89 5.66
N PHE A 68 6.96 1.40 5.91
CA PHE A 68 7.50 1.26 7.26
C PHE A 68 9.00 1.61 7.27
N PRO A 69 9.55 2.07 8.39
CA PRO A 69 10.97 2.33 8.49
C PRO A 69 11.74 1.01 8.47
N PHE A 70 12.75 0.92 7.61
CA PHE A 70 13.63 -0.23 7.54
C PHE A 70 15.08 0.24 7.29
N ASP A 71 16.01 -0.27 8.07
CA ASP A 71 17.43 0.03 7.93
C ASP A 71 18.10 -1.06 7.08
N GLU A 72 18.66 -0.68 5.95
CA GLU A 72 19.32 -1.64 5.05
C GLU A 72 20.60 -2.23 5.62
N GLN A 73 21.24 -1.61 6.62
CA GLN A 73 22.48 -2.09 7.23
C GLN A 73 22.21 -3.05 8.38
N THR A 74 21.32 -2.67 9.29
CA THR A 74 21.06 -3.39 10.55
C THR A 74 19.77 -4.17 10.55
N GLY A 75 18.87 -3.88 9.60
CA GLY A 75 17.52 -4.41 9.55
C GLY A 75 17.45 -5.94 9.49
N SER A 76 16.41 -6.45 10.08
CA SER A 76 16.10 -7.87 10.23
C SER A 76 14.64 -8.18 9.88
N LEU A 77 14.29 -9.44 9.80
CA LEU A 77 12.91 -9.85 9.50
C LEU A 77 11.91 -9.40 10.59
N SER A 78 12.37 -9.20 11.84
CA SER A 78 11.50 -8.71 12.93
C SER A 78 11.01 -7.28 12.72
N ASP A 79 11.74 -6.48 11.94
CA ASP A 79 11.42 -5.08 11.67
C ASP A 79 10.33 -4.94 10.58
N VAL A 80 10.09 -6.01 9.83
CA VAL A 80 8.98 -6.08 8.88
C VAL A 80 7.65 -6.27 9.66
N PRO A 81 6.60 -5.48 9.39
CA PRO A 81 5.30 -5.63 10.05
C PRO A 81 4.75 -7.06 10.00
N LYS A 82 4.10 -7.49 11.08
CA LYS A 82 3.58 -8.88 11.22
C LYS A 82 2.67 -9.28 10.07
N ASP A 83 1.81 -8.36 9.62
CA ASP A 83 0.84 -8.61 8.55
C ASP A 83 1.54 -8.90 7.22
N PHE A 84 2.62 -8.19 6.91
CA PHE A 84 3.43 -8.43 5.71
C PHE A 84 4.26 -9.71 5.83
N ARG A 85 4.83 -10.00 7.02
CA ARG A 85 5.51 -11.30 7.27
C ARG A 85 4.57 -12.49 7.10
N ALA A 86 3.30 -12.32 7.49
CA ALA A 86 2.28 -13.35 7.34
C ALA A 86 1.91 -13.67 5.88
N LEU A 87 2.40 -12.90 4.91
CA LEU A 87 2.24 -13.17 3.48
C LEU A 87 3.29 -14.13 2.92
N ASP A 88 4.31 -14.50 3.72
CA ASP A 88 5.34 -15.45 3.28
C ASP A 88 4.72 -16.80 2.84
N GLY A 89 5.08 -17.24 1.65
CA GLY A 89 4.57 -18.46 1.02
C GLY A 89 3.12 -18.38 0.54
N LYS A 90 2.44 -17.23 0.64
CA LYS A 90 1.04 -17.10 0.21
C LYS A 90 0.91 -16.62 -1.23
N LYS A 91 -0.24 -16.93 -1.84
CA LYS A 91 -0.65 -16.36 -3.12
C LYS A 91 -1.10 -14.93 -2.91
N VAL A 92 -0.45 -14.01 -3.60
CA VAL A 92 -0.76 -12.58 -3.57
C VAL A 92 -0.98 -12.03 -4.96
N ALA A 93 -1.78 -10.97 -5.04
CA ALA A 93 -1.92 -10.12 -6.21
C ALA A 93 -1.34 -8.74 -5.89
N LEU A 94 -0.46 -8.26 -6.74
CA LEU A 94 0.20 -6.97 -6.66
C LEU A 94 -0.04 -6.20 -7.95
N GLN A 95 -0.16 -4.88 -7.84
CA GLN A 95 -0.20 -3.98 -8.98
C GLN A 95 0.98 -3.01 -8.90
N GLY A 96 1.67 -2.81 -10.01
CA GLY A 96 2.83 -1.93 -10.05
C GLY A 96 3.44 -1.82 -11.43
N TYR A 97 4.64 -1.25 -11.50
CA TYR A 97 5.41 -1.05 -12.72
C TYR A 97 6.62 -1.95 -12.73
N MET A 98 6.88 -2.59 -13.88
CA MET A 98 8.07 -3.42 -14.05
C MET A 98 9.29 -2.55 -14.32
N PHE A 99 10.31 -2.70 -13.49
CA PHE A 99 11.58 -2.01 -13.63
C PHE A 99 12.72 -3.03 -13.81
N THR A 100 13.47 -2.89 -14.90
CA THR A 100 14.67 -3.70 -15.15
C THR A 100 15.76 -2.85 -15.79
N THR A 101 16.98 -3.08 -15.36
CA THR A 101 18.18 -2.42 -15.93
C THR A 101 18.89 -3.29 -16.96
N LYS A 102 18.48 -4.57 -17.10
CA LYS A 102 19.31 -5.58 -17.74
C LYS A 102 19.12 -5.75 -19.26
N SER A 103 18.01 -5.39 -19.85
CA SER A 103 17.78 -5.70 -21.26
C SER A 103 16.61 -4.97 -21.88
N ALA A 104 16.73 -4.71 -23.20
CA ALA A 104 15.61 -4.31 -24.05
C ALA A 104 14.80 -5.52 -24.58
N ALA A 105 15.10 -6.74 -24.14
CA ALA A 105 14.42 -7.94 -24.60
C ALA A 105 12.92 -7.94 -24.22
N PRO A 106 12.06 -8.53 -25.08
CA PRO A 106 10.61 -8.60 -24.82
C PRO A 106 10.26 -9.55 -23.66
N GLU A 107 11.20 -10.42 -23.28
CA GLU A 107 11.05 -11.36 -22.18
C GLU A 107 12.22 -11.26 -21.21
N VAL A 108 11.93 -11.39 -19.92
CA VAL A 108 12.92 -11.32 -18.84
C VAL A 108 12.81 -12.50 -17.89
N SER A 109 13.95 -12.92 -17.32
CA SER A 109 14.02 -13.92 -16.26
C SER A 109 13.79 -13.32 -14.88
N ASP A 110 14.18 -12.06 -14.71
CA ASP A 110 14.06 -11.33 -13.45
C ASP A 110 13.80 -9.83 -13.71
N CYS A 111 13.02 -9.23 -12.86
CA CYS A 111 12.82 -7.78 -12.82
C CYS A 111 12.37 -7.35 -11.42
N GLN A 112 12.23 -6.05 -11.22
CA GLN A 112 11.68 -5.48 -10.00
C GLN A 112 10.29 -4.94 -10.28
N LEU A 113 9.36 -5.12 -9.34
CA LEU A 113 8.07 -4.46 -9.32
C LEU A 113 8.13 -3.29 -8.34
N VAL A 114 7.78 -2.10 -8.81
CA VAL A 114 7.77 -0.87 -8.01
C VAL A 114 6.42 -0.19 -8.11
N TRP A 115 6.03 0.52 -7.06
CA TRP A 115 4.74 1.22 -7.04
C TRP A 115 4.78 2.56 -7.81
N ASN A 116 5.97 3.14 -8.02
CA ASN A 116 6.14 4.43 -8.69
C ASN A 116 7.47 4.47 -9.45
N VAL A 117 7.40 4.68 -10.76
CA VAL A 117 8.58 4.78 -11.62
C VAL A 117 9.27 6.15 -11.48
N GLN A 118 8.51 7.22 -11.25
CA GLN A 118 9.08 8.56 -11.12
C GLN A 118 10.03 8.66 -9.93
N LYS A 119 9.74 7.96 -8.83
CA LYS A 119 10.63 7.91 -7.67
C LYS A 119 11.97 7.27 -8.03
N CYS A 120 11.96 6.20 -8.84
CA CYS A 120 13.18 5.56 -9.34
C CYS A 120 14.01 6.47 -10.25
N CYS A 121 13.36 7.25 -11.11
CA CYS A 121 14.04 8.05 -12.13
C CYS A 121 14.54 9.39 -11.61
N PHE A 122 13.86 9.99 -10.62
CA PHE A 122 14.13 11.35 -10.14
C PHE A 122 14.48 11.44 -8.66
N GLY A 123 14.16 10.42 -7.86
CA GLY A 123 14.36 10.41 -6.41
C GLY A 123 15.45 9.46 -5.89
N GLY A 124 16.15 8.77 -6.79
CA GLY A 124 17.11 7.72 -6.44
C GLY A 124 16.50 6.32 -6.46
N PRO A 125 17.29 5.26 -6.25
CA PRO A 125 16.81 3.89 -6.27
C PRO A 125 15.74 3.68 -5.18
N PRO A 126 14.69 2.87 -5.47
CA PRO A 126 13.68 2.55 -4.47
C PRO A 126 14.34 1.79 -3.30
N LEU A 127 13.88 2.08 -2.09
CA LEU A 127 14.31 1.38 -0.89
C LEU A 127 13.98 -0.12 -0.99
N VAL A 128 14.68 -0.96 -0.23
CA VAL A 128 14.50 -2.42 -0.30
C VAL A 128 13.09 -2.89 0.04
N GLN A 129 12.37 -2.17 0.90
CA GLN A 129 10.98 -2.44 1.26
C GLN A 129 9.96 -1.90 0.23
N GLU A 130 10.37 -1.04 -0.70
CA GLU A 130 9.49 -0.42 -1.71
C GLU A 130 9.45 -1.19 -3.03
N ARG A 131 10.15 -2.32 -3.12
CA ARG A 131 10.28 -3.12 -4.34
C ARG A 131 10.08 -4.60 -4.06
N VAL A 132 9.54 -5.30 -5.03
CA VAL A 132 9.42 -6.76 -5.02
C VAL A 132 10.23 -7.31 -6.18
N PHE A 133 11.14 -8.22 -5.91
CA PHE A 133 11.90 -8.93 -6.96
C PHE A 133 11.03 -10.03 -7.54
N LEU A 134 10.86 -10.00 -8.85
CA LEU A 134 10.15 -11.02 -9.60
C LEU A 134 11.18 -11.95 -10.24
N TYR A 135 11.02 -13.23 -10.00
CA TYR A 135 11.84 -14.28 -10.64
C TYR A 135 10.94 -15.18 -11.47
N ALA A 136 11.19 -15.26 -12.75
CA ALA A 136 10.46 -16.19 -13.61
C ALA A 136 10.63 -17.62 -13.12
N PRO A 137 9.61 -18.50 -13.27
CA PRO A 137 9.78 -19.93 -13.13
C PRO A 137 10.91 -20.44 -14.03
N ALA A 138 11.57 -21.53 -13.60
CA ALA A 138 12.76 -22.07 -14.29
C ALA A 138 12.47 -22.52 -15.74
N ASP A 139 11.21 -22.85 -16.04
CA ASP A 139 10.73 -23.39 -17.31
C ASP A 139 10.26 -22.31 -18.31
N ARG A 140 10.12 -21.05 -17.88
CA ARG A 140 9.60 -19.98 -18.74
C ARG A 140 10.12 -18.60 -18.34
N LYS A 141 10.12 -17.67 -19.29
CA LYS A 141 10.38 -16.26 -19.02
C LYS A 141 9.07 -15.51 -18.80
N MET A 142 9.17 -14.32 -18.22
CA MET A 142 8.05 -13.39 -18.07
C MET A 142 8.01 -12.43 -19.24
N SER A 143 6.80 -12.12 -19.74
CA SER A 143 6.61 -11.00 -20.64
C SER A 143 7.03 -9.69 -19.96
N ARG A 144 7.86 -8.91 -20.66
CA ARG A 144 8.26 -7.59 -20.21
C ARG A 144 7.28 -6.56 -20.75
N TYR A 145 6.81 -5.70 -19.87
CA TYR A 145 6.03 -4.53 -20.25
C TYR A 145 6.87 -3.28 -20.12
N ASP A 146 6.47 -2.23 -20.82
CA ASP A 146 7.10 -0.92 -20.73
C ASP A 146 7.04 -0.41 -19.28
N GLN A 147 8.07 0.34 -18.86
CA GLN A 147 8.18 0.85 -17.50
C GLN A 147 7.04 1.80 -17.08
N TYR A 148 6.25 2.31 -18.04
CA TYR A 148 5.06 3.13 -17.77
C TYR A 148 3.77 2.34 -17.85
N THR A 149 3.82 1.06 -18.18
CA THR A 149 2.65 0.18 -18.20
C THR A 149 2.41 -0.36 -16.79
N LEU A 150 1.26 -0.04 -16.24
CA LEU A 150 0.79 -0.63 -14.99
C LEU A 150 0.45 -2.11 -15.24
N VAL A 151 0.96 -3.00 -14.40
CA VAL A 151 0.74 -4.44 -14.54
C VAL A 151 0.13 -5.02 -13.27
N ASP A 152 -0.77 -6.00 -13.48
CA ASP A 152 -1.30 -6.86 -12.44
C ASP A 152 -0.50 -8.17 -12.42
N ILE A 153 0.03 -8.51 -11.26
CA ILE A 153 0.84 -9.71 -11.07
C ILE A 153 0.22 -10.56 -9.97
N THR A 154 0.03 -11.84 -10.26
CA THR A 154 -0.34 -12.82 -9.25
C THR A 154 0.78 -13.86 -9.13
N GLY A 155 1.06 -14.28 -7.91
CA GLY A 155 2.14 -15.24 -7.67
C GLY A 155 2.30 -15.57 -6.20
N THR A 156 3.34 -16.33 -5.89
CA THR A 156 3.69 -16.70 -4.52
C THR A 156 4.74 -15.72 -3.98
N LEU A 157 4.38 -14.97 -2.93
CA LEU A 157 5.29 -14.04 -2.29
C LEU A 157 6.17 -14.77 -1.27
N ARG A 158 7.45 -14.40 -1.24
CA ARG A 158 8.41 -14.77 -0.20
C ARG A 158 8.87 -13.52 0.53
N VAL A 159 8.81 -13.57 1.85
CA VAL A 159 9.24 -12.48 2.73
C VAL A 159 10.49 -12.93 3.48
N LYS A 160 11.65 -12.45 3.06
CA LYS A 160 12.94 -12.83 3.64
C LYS A 160 13.94 -11.69 3.51
N VAL A 161 14.85 -11.60 4.47
CA VAL A 161 15.98 -10.67 4.40
C VAL A 161 17.12 -11.31 3.63
N VAL A 162 17.44 -10.76 2.48
CA VAL A 162 18.60 -11.18 1.67
C VAL A 162 19.69 -10.12 1.82
N LYS A 163 20.89 -10.53 2.23
CA LYS A 163 22.05 -9.65 2.41
C LYS A 163 23.13 -9.94 1.37
N ASN A 164 23.80 -8.89 0.93
CA ASN A 164 25.00 -9.02 0.09
C ASN A 164 26.23 -9.44 0.94
N LYS A 165 27.40 -9.57 0.30
CA LYS A 165 28.66 -9.93 0.95
C LYS A 165 29.13 -8.92 2.00
N GLU A 166 28.64 -7.68 1.92
CA GLU A 166 28.95 -6.58 2.83
C GLU A 166 27.97 -6.50 4.01
N GLY A 167 27.00 -7.43 4.08
CA GLY A 167 25.98 -7.46 5.11
C GLY A 167 24.80 -6.52 4.89
N ILE A 168 24.75 -5.80 3.78
CA ILE A 168 23.68 -4.84 3.44
C ILE A 168 22.49 -5.62 2.88
N VAL A 169 21.29 -5.30 3.35
CA VAL A 169 20.05 -5.91 2.88
C VAL A 169 19.77 -5.44 1.44
N THR A 170 19.60 -6.38 0.53
CA THR A 170 19.35 -6.11 -0.89
C THR A 170 17.93 -6.45 -1.34
N SER A 171 17.24 -7.32 -0.61
CA SER A 171 15.87 -7.70 -0.88
C SER A 171 15.12 -8.07 0.39
N LEU A 172 13.84 -7.68 0.46
CA LEU A 172 12.89 -8.13 1.49
C LEU A 172 11.77 -8.98 0.90
N TYR A 173 11.41 -8.70 -0.34
CA TYR A 173 10.27 -9.33 -1.01
C TYR A 173 10.72 -9.94 -2.33
N GLU A 174 10.43 -11.20 -2.49
CA GLU A 174 10.64 -11.93 -3.73
C GLU A 174 9.33 -12.62 -4.14
N MET A 175 9.06 -12.72 -5.43
CA MET A 175 7.86 -13.38 -5.93
C MET A 175 8.20 -14.22 -7.14
N VAL A 176 7.62 -15.41 -7.18
CA VAL A 176 7.54 -16.23 -8.39
C VAL A 176 6.14 -15.99 -8.99
N PRO A 177 6.04 -15.27 -10.12
CA PRO A 177 4.75 -14.96 -10.72
C PRO A 177 4.14 -16.17 -11.42
N ASP A 178 2.84 -16.35 -11.20
CA ASP A 178 2.01 -17.29 -11.98
C ASP A 178 1.47 -16.60 -13.23
N SER A 179 1.15 -15.30 -13.12
CA SER A 179 0.57 -14.49 -14.19
C SER A 179 1.06 -13.05 -14.09
N VAL A 180 1.37 -12.46 -15.25
CA VAL A 180 1.70 -11.03 -15.43
C VAL A 180 0.85 -10.51 -16.56
N LYS A 181 0.05 -9.46 -16.35
CA LYS A 181 -0.88 -8.88 -17.33
C LYS A 181 -0.90 -7.37 -17.20
N PRO A 182 -1.16 -6.63 -18.29
CA PRO A 182 -1.48 -5.21 -18.18
C PRO A 182 -2.73 -5.02 -17.32
N ALA A 183 -2.76 -3.97 -16.48
CA ALA A 183 -3.88 -3.63 -15.60
C ALA A 183 -5.01 -2.92 -16.34
#